data_a0d332ca0590fb2d0a04c4896b5c28e2
#
_entry.id   a0d332ca0590fb2d0a04c4896b5c28e2
#
_cell.length_a   1.000
_cell.length_b   1.000
_cell.length_c   1.000
_cell.angle_alpha   90.00
_cell.angle_beta   90.00
_cell.angle_gamma   90.00
#
_symmetry.space_group_name_H-M   'P 1'
#
loop_
_entity.id
_entity.type
_entity.pdbx_description
1 polymer ?
#
loop_
_entity_poly.entity_id
_entity_poly.type
_entity_poly.pdbx_seq_one_letter_code
_entity_poly.pdbx_strand_id
1 'polypeptide(L)'
;MAMRVSADLTIKEAAHLSGVAARRIEKDCEEGIVPRRKTKLWMRETLAAHVPMHAVAYARAMHSLDGIKMEKKSKQRVWRFLRSSKKAKFGSLELSPGLMLNLDPLVSEVWGRTRVYLETRREHLVVDPEIFGGEPILKGTRITCRSVLGRIEGGETLEELVEDYPEISMEAFEAALVYAKAHPPRGRPSAGKPWRKAA
;
A
#
# COMPACT_ATOMS: atom_id res chain seq x y z
N MET A 1 20.14 14.38 -6.62
CA MET A 1 19.26 14.92 -5.55
C MET A 1 18.14 13.91 -5.33
N ALA A 2 18.20 13.12 -4.26
CA ALA A 2 17.21 12.08 -3.98
C ALA A 2 15.81 12.71 -3.76
N MET A 3 14.82 12.30 -4.52
CA MET A 3 13.44 12.77 -4.34
C MET A 3 12.81 12.10 -3.11
N ARG A 4 12.26 12.93 -2.22
CA ARG A 4 11.48 12.45 -1.07
C ARG A 4 10.25 11.69 -1.54
N VAL A 5 10.03 10.51 -0.98
CA VAL A 5 8.85 9.67 -1.20
C VAL A 5 7.60 10.41 -0.75
N SER A 6 6.57 10.43 -1.60
CA SER A 6 5.28 11.06 -1.29
C SER A 6 4.62 10.42 -0.06
N ALA A 7 3.90 11.23 0.73
CA ALA A 7 3.07 10.73 1.83
C ALA A 7 1.79 9.98 1.34
N ASP A 8 1.45 10.14 0.05
CA ASP A 8 0.32 9.44 -0.56
C ASP A 8 0.71 8.03 -0.99
N LEU A 9 -0.26 7.14 -1.02
CA LEU A 9 -0.14 5.76 -1.46
C LEU A 9 -0.56 5.63 -2.91
N THR A 10 0.08 4.75 -3.67
CA THR A 10 -0.52 4.28 -4.91
C THR A 10 -1.78 3.47 -4.61
N ILE A 11 -2.70 3.36 -5.58
CA ILE A 11 -3.90 2.51 -5.41
C ILE A 11 -3.50 1.05 -5.13
N LYS A 12 -2.39 0.59 -5.70
CA LYS A 12 -1.87 -0.76 -5.45
C LYS A 12 -1.38 -0.97 -4.02
N GLU A 13 -0.65 0.00 -3.47
CA GLU A 13 -0.24 -0.02 -2.05
C GLU A 13 -1.46 0.01 -1.13
N ALA A 14 -2.42 0.90 -1.42
CA ALA A 14 -3.65 0.97 -0.65
C ALA A 14 -4.46 -0.33 -0.69
N ALA A 15 -4.50 -0.99 -1.85
CA ALA A 15 -5.14 -2.29 -2.04
C ALA A 15 -4.43 -3.38 -1.21
N HIS A 16 -3.10 -3.45 -1.31
CA HIS A 16 -2.30 -4.42 -0.56
C HIS A 16 -2.46 -4.24 0.96
N LEU A 17 -2.33 -3.01 1.45
CA LEU A 17 -2.44 -2.70 2.87
C LEU A 17 -3.84 -2.95 3.43
N SER A 18 -4.89 -2.64 2.68
CA SER A 18 -6.28 -2.86 3.10
C SER A 18 -6.76 -4.31 2.94
N GLY A 19 -6.04 -5.13 2.17
CA GLY A 19 -6.49 -6.46 1.76
C GLY A 19 -7.69 -6.43 0.81
N VAL A 20 -7.87 -5.33 0.06
CA VAL A 20 -9.01 -5.12 -0.83
C VAL A 20 -8.52 -5.00 -2.28
N ALA A 21 -9.24 -5.59 -3.22
CA ALA A 21 -8.88 -5.51 -4.64
C ALA A 21 -8.75 -4.05 -5.13
N ALA A 22 -7.69 -3.75 -5.87
CA ALA A 22 -7.41 -2.40 -6.39
C ALA A 22 -8.59 -1.81 -7.17
N ARG A 23 -9.28 -2.65 -7.96
CA ARG A 23 -10.46 -2.25 -8.74
C ARG A 23 -11.60 -1.67 -7.89
N ARG A 24 -11.75 -2.14 -6.64
CA ARG A 24 -12.76 -1.59 -5.73
C ARG A 24 -12.40 -0.15 -5.32
N ILE A 25 -11.14 0.10 -4.99
CA ILE A 25 -10.65 1.46 -4.66
C ILE A 25 -10.75 2.37 -5.89
N GLU A 26 -10.39 1.86 -7.07
CA GLU A 26 -10.53 2.60 -8.33
C GLU A 26 -11.98 3.03 -8.57
N LYS A 27 -12.95 2.14 -8.34
CA LYS A 27 -14.37 2.44 -8.48
C LYS A 27 -14.82 3.54 -7.51
N ASP A 28 -14.40 3.49 -6.24
CA ASP A 28 -14.73 4.54 -5.28
C ASP A 28 -14.08 5.90 -5.66
N CYS A 29 -12.92 5.87 -6.33
CA CYS A 29 -12.33 7.07 -6.93
C CYS A 29 -13.12 7.58 -8.14
N GLU A 30 -13.58 6.69 -9.03
CA GLU A 30 -14.41 7.01 -10.20
C GLU A 30 -15.76 7.58 -9.77
N GLU A 31 -16.35 7.06 -8.69
CA GLU A 31 -17.58 7.57 -8.08
C GLU A 31 -17.38 8.92 -7.36
N GLY A 32 -16.14 9.41 -7.24
CA GLY A 32 -15.83 10.67 -6.55
C GLY A 32 -16.00 10.61 -5.04
N ILE A 33 -15.89 9.43 -4.44
CA ILE A 33 -15.92 9.23 -2.99
C ILE A 33 -14.50 9.43 -2.43
N VAL A 34 -13.53 8.70 -2.96
CA VAL A 34 -12.12 8.79 -2.58
C VAL A 34 -11.40 9.72 -3.57
N PRO A 35 -10.76 10.80 -3.12
CA PRO A 35 -10.00 11.66 -4.02
C PRO A 35 -8.75 10.92 -4.51
N ARG A 36 -8.47 11.09 -5.81
CA ARG A 36 -7.22 10.62 -6.42
C ARG A 36 -6.44 11.78 -7.02
N ARG A 37 -5.14 11.71 -6.95
CA ARG A 37 -4.21 12.63 -7.64
C ARG A 37 -3.38 11.82 -8.61
N LYS A 38 -3.18 12.34 -9.81
CA LYS A 38 -2.20 11.79 -10.75
C LYS A 38 -0.88 12.50 -10.50
N THR A 39 0.09 11.79 -9.99
CA THR A 39 1.46 12.30 -9.81
C THR A 39 2.44 11.37 -10.50
N LYS A 40 3.58 11.91 -10.91
CA LYS A 40 4.65 11.06 -11.46
C LYS A 40 5.08 10.08 -10.37
N LEU A 41 5.06 8.81 -10.73
CA LEU A 41 5.60 7.78 -9.88
C LEU A 41 7.13 7.89 -9.93
N TRP A 42 7.73 8.50 -8.89
CA TRP A 42 9.15 8.43 -8.63
C TRP A 42 10.03 8.47 -9.90
N MET A 43 10.12 9.61 -10.58
CA MET A 43 10.93 9.82 -11.77
C MET A 43 10.57 8.96 -13.01
N ARG A 44 9.62 8.06 -12.96
CA ARG A 44 9.07 7.46 -14.18
C ARG A 44 8.09 8.45 -14.82
N GLU A 45 8.12 8.57 -16.13
CA GLU A 45 7.17 9.43 -16.88
C GLU A 45 5.71 8.98 -16.74
N THR A 46 5.50 7.75 -16.30
CA THR A 46 4.18 7.19 -16.06
C THR A 46 3.51 7.82 -14.84
N LEU A 47 2.41 8.51 -15.09
CA LEU A 47 1.54 9.03 -14.04
C LEU A 47 0.86 7.86 -13.32
N ALA A 48 1.07 7.76 -12.02
CA ALA A 48 0.32 6.83 -11.16
C ALA A 48 -0.77 7.56 -10.40
N ALA A 49 -1.89 6.88 -10.20
CA ALA A 49 -2.95 7.39 -9.34
C ALA A 49 -2.57 7.17 -7.86
N HIS A 50 -2.53 8.24 -7.11
CA HIS A 50 -2.26 8.23 -5.67
C HIS A 50 -3.51 8.59 -4.89
N VAL A 51 -3.66 7.99 -3.72
CA VAL A 51 -4.75 8.20 -2.78
C VAL A 51 -4.19 8.51 -1.39
N PRO A 52 -4.88 9.31 -0.57
CA PRO A 52 -4.45 9.56 0.79
C PRO A 52 -4.52 8.28 1.64
N MET A 53 -3.72 8.19 2.70
CA MET A 53 -3.68 7.02 3.57
C MET A 53 -5.05 6.61 4.13
N HIS A 54 -5.97 7.56 4.31
CA HIS A 54 -7.34 7.30 4.76
C HIS A 54 -8.11 6.38 3.80
N ALA A 55 -7.68 6.27 2.53
CA ALA A 55 -8.30 5.35 1.57
C ALA A 55 -8.14 3.88 1.98
N VAL A 56 -7.06 3.55 2.71
CA VAL A 56 -6.84 2.19 3.25
C VAL A 56 -7.89 1.85 4.31
N ALA A 57 -8.08 2.75 5.29
CA ALA A 57 -9.10 2.58 6.34
C ALA A 57 -10.51 2.54 5.74
N TYR A 58 -10.79 3.43 4.78
CA TYR A 58 -12.07 3.45 4.09
C TYR A 58 -12.32 2.15 3.31
N ALA A 59 -11.35 1.69 2.51
CA ALA A 59 -11.48 0.44 1.74
C ALA A 59 -11.72 -0.76 2.67
N ARG A 60 -10.99 -0.82 3.79
CA ARG A 60 -11.17 -1.88 4.79
C ARG A 60 -12.55 -1.83 5.44
N ALA A 61 -13.02 -0.65 5.86
CA ALA A 61 -14.37 -0.49 6.40
C ALA A 61 -15.45 -0.92 5.40
N MET A 62 -15.33 -0.50 4.14
CA MET A 62 -16.28 -0.89 3.09
C MET A 62 -16.23 -2.39 2.79
N HIS A 63 -15.06 -3.02 2.90
CA HIS A 63 -14.94 -4.46 2.74
C HIS A 63 -15.60 -5.22 3.90
N SER A 64 -15.43 -4.76 5.14
CA SER A 64 -16.06 -5.37 6.31
C SER A 64 -17.59 -5.22 6.30
N LEU A 65 -18.11 -4.27 5.53
CA LEU A 65 -19.54 -4.03 5.32
C LEU A 65 -20.06 -4.66 4.02
N ASP A 66 -19.27 -5.55 3.41
CA ASP A 66 -19.68 -6.26 2.20
C ASP A 66 -20.94 -7.09 2.49
N GLY A 67 -21.94 -6.98 1.63
CA GLY A 67 -23.27 -7.54 1.88
C GLY A 67 -24.30 -6.49 2.36
N ILE A 68 -23.86 -5.31 2.84
CA ILE A 68 -24.76 -4.20 3.15
C ILE A 68 -24.80 -3.24 1.96
N LYS A 69 -25.95 -3.14 1.30
CA LYS A 69 -26.12 -2.17 0.21
C LYS A 69 -26.09 -0.74 0.75
N MET A 70 -25.00 -0.05 0.47
CA MET A 70 -24.83 1.34 0.88
C MET A 70 -25.01 2.30 -0.30
N GLU A 71 -25.81 3.34 -0.08
CA GLU A 71 -25.93 4.44 -1.02
C GLU A 71 -24.63 5.29 -1.07
N LYS A 72 -24.40 5.96 -2.19
CA LYS A 72 -23.25 6.84 -2.37
C LYS A 72 -23.13 7.90 -1.26
N LYS A 73 -24.25 8.49 -0.83
CA LYS A 73 -24.27 9.48 0.27
C LYS A 73 -23.73 8.90 1.58
N SER A 74 -24.12 7.69 1.93
CA SER A 74 -23.64 6.98 3.13
C SER A 74 -22.15 6.67 3.04
N LYS A 75 -21.67 6.18 1.90
CA LYS A 75 -20.24 5.98 1.62
C LYS A 75 -19.44 7.28 1.78
N GLN A 76 -19.95 8.40 1.24
CA GLN A 76 -19.32 9.72 1.40
C GLN A 76 -19.31 10.22 2.85
N ARG A 77 -20.31 9.86 3.68
CA ARG A 77 -20.30 10.16 5.13
C ARG A 77 -19.19 9.39 5.83
N VAL A 78 -19.06 8.08 5.55
CA VAL A 78 -17.95 7.26 6.10
C VAL A 78 -16.61 7.85 5.70
N TRP A 79 -16.41 8.17 4.42
CA TRP A 79 -15.18 8.78 3.94
C TRP A 79 -14.86 10.09 4.67
N ARG A 80 -15.81 11.01 4.76
CA ARG A 80 -15.61 12.30 5.44
C ARG A 80 -15.29 12.12 6.92
N PHE A 81 -15.97 11.20 7.58
CA PHE A 81 -15.74 10.88 8.98
C PHE A 81 -14.32 10.35 9.21
N LEU A 82 -13.89 9.35 8.45
CA LEU A 82 -12.53 8.82 8.55
C LEU A 82 -11.48 9.90 8.28
N ARG A 83 -11.70 10.73 7.29
CA ARG A 83 -10.77 11.81 6.94
C ARG A 83 -10.68 12.92 7.98
N SER A 84 -11.74 13.18 8.72
CA SER A 84 -11.74 14.18 9.79
C SER A 84 -11.06 13.72 11.08
N SER A 85 -10.86 12.42 11.23
CA SER A 85 -10.25 11.84 12.42
C SER A 85 -8.75 12.07 12.41
N LYS A 86 -8.27 12.92 13.31
CA LYS A 86 -6.84 13.23 13.49
C LYS A 86 -6.13 12.23 14.43
N LYS A 87 -6.87 11.39 15.11
CA LYS A 87 -6.37 10.45 16.13
C LYS A 87 -6.43 9.00 15.60
N ALA A 88 -5.68 8.10 16.25
CA ALA A 88 -5.70 6.67 15.94
C ALA A 88 -7.03 5.97 16.30
N LYS A 89 -7.96 6.65 16.99
CA LYS A 89 -9.30 6.16 17.31
C LYS A 89 -10.31 6.88 16.44
N PHE A 90 -11.13 6.11 15.74
CA PHE A 90 -12.14 6.62 14.81
C PHE A 90 -13.51 6.75 15.46
N GLY A 91 -13.84 5.90 16.45
CA GLY A 91 -15.13 5.93 17.13
C GLY A 91 -16.29 5.46 16.25
N SER A 92 -17.50 5.95 16.61
CA SER A 92 -18.74 5.54 15.96
C SER A 92 -19.33 6.67 15.11
N LEU A 93 -19.88 6.30 13.96
CA LEU A 93 -20.55 7.17 13.02
C LEU A 93 -22.02 6.78 12.93
N GLU A 94 -22.93 7.72 13.12
CA GLU A 94 -24.34 7.52 12.80
C GLU A 94 -24.55 7.61 11.28
N LEU A 95 -24.95 6.51 10.65
CA LEU A 95 -25.21 6.43 9.21
C LEU A 95 -26.62 6.90 8.85
N SER A 96 -27.60 6.60 9.70
CA SER A 96 -28.98 7.06 9.63
C SER A 96 -29.57 7.04 11.04
N PRO A 97 -30.74 7.66 11.29
CA PRO A 97 -31.35 7.63 12.60
C PRO A 97 -31.44 6.21 13.19
N GLY A 98 -30.78 6.00 14.33
CA GLY A 98 -30.72 4.72 15.00
C GLY A 98 -29.73 3.69 14.45
N LEU A 99 -29.00 3.99 13.36
CA LEU A 99 -27.98 3.10 12.81
C LEU A 99 -26.57 3.64 13.06
N MET A 100 -25.91 3.08 14.06
CA MET A 100 -24.54 3.42 14.41
C MET A 100 -23.53 2.43 13.82
N LEU A 101 -22.46 2.96 13.22
CA LEU A 101 -21.33 2.18 12.71
C LEU A 101 -20.10 2.46 13.59
N ASN A 102 -19.67 1.44 14.34
CA ASN A 102 -18.39 1.53 15.07
C ASN A 102 -17.24 1.19 14.12
N LEU A 103 -16.39 2.19 13.84
CA LEU A 103 -15.29 2.06 12.88
C LEU A 103 -14.00 1.55 13.53
N ASP A 104 -13.79 1.75 14.82
CA ASP A 104 -12.55 1.35 15.48
C ASP A 104 -12.18 -0.13 15.25
N PRO A 105 -13.05 -1.12 15.53
CA PRO A 105 -12.70 -2.53 15.35
C PRO A 105 -12.48 -2.90 13.88
N LEU A 106 -12.99 -2.10 12.94
CA LEU A 106 -12.89 -2.38 11.53
C LEU A 106 -11.58 -1.88 10.91
N VAL A 107 -11.00 -0.78 11.43
CA VAL A 107 -9.94 -0.06 10.74
C VAL A 107 -8.68 0.24 11.57
N SER A 108 -8.71 0.09 12.91
CA SER A 108 -7.59 0.51 13.77
C SER A 108 -6.30 -0.24 13.46
N GLU A 109 -6.37 -1.55 13.24
CA GLU A 109 -5.21 -2.38 12.91
C GLU A 109 -4.59 -1.93 11.57
N VAL A 110 -5.41 -1.88 10.52
CA VAL A 110 -4.92 -1.51 9.18
C VAL A 110 -4.41 -0.07 9.13
N TRP A 111 -4.99 0.82 9.93
CA TRP A 111 -4.53 2.19 10.09
C TRP A 111 -3.15 2.26 10.72
N GLY A 112 -2.93 1.51 11.82
CA GLY A 112 -1.64 1.41 12.49
C GLY A 112 -0.55 0.91 11.55
N ARG A 113 -0.79 -0.21 10.86
CA ARG A 113 0.11 -0.78 9.86
C ARG A 113 0.42 0.20 8.72
N THR A 114 -0.59 0.92 8.25
CA THR A 114 -0.40 1.90 7.17
C THR A 114 0.49 3.06 7.60
N ARG A 115 0.33 3.55 8.83
CA ARG A 115 1.20 4.60 9.39
C ARG A 115 2.64 4.14 9.46
N VAL A 116 2.88 3.00 10.09
CA VAL A 116 4.22 2.41 10.20
C VAL A 116 4.84 2.27 8.82
N TYR A 117 4.14 1.67 7.88
CA TYR A 117 4.62 1.52 6.50
C TYR A 117 5.00 2.86 5.85
N LEU A 118 4.19 3.89 5.98
CA LEU A 118 4.48 5.20 5.37
C LEU A 118 5.70 5.87 5.99
N GLU A 119 5.85 5.76 7.31
CA GLU A 119 7.01 6.28 8.05
C GLU A 119 8.28 5.55 7.61
N THR A 120 8.29 4.21 7.66
CA THR A 120 9.41 3.36 7.29
C THR A 120 9.77 3.49 5.80
N ARG A 121 8.76 3.50 4.92
CA ARG A 121 8.98 3.73 3.48
C ARG A 121 9.70 5.05 3.22
N ARG A 122 9.32 6.12 3.91
CA ARG A 122 9.94 7.44 3.75
C ARG A 122 11.37 7.47 4.28
N GLU A 123 11.64 6.73 5.33
CA GLU A 123 12.94 6.70 6.00
C GLU A 123 13.94 5.82 5.26
N HIS A 124 13.53 4.64 4.83
CA HIS A 124 14.41 3.58 4.36
C HIS A 124 14.38 3.32 2.86
N LEU A 125 13.34 3.77 2.11
CA LEU A 125 13.31 3.56 0.67
C LEU A 125 13.66 4.84 -0.10
N VAL A 126 14.45 4.66 -1.16
CA VAL A 126 14.87 5.76 -2.04
C VAL A 126 14.79 5.31 -3.49
N VAL A 127 14.63 6.28 -4.39
CA VAL A 127 14.73 6.08 -5.83
C VAL A 127 15.87 6.91 -6.34
N ASP A 128 16.84 6.25 -6.97
CA ASP A 128 17.95 6.87 -7.66
C ASP A 128 17.88 6.47 -9.14
N PRO A 129 17.72 7.43 -10.08
CA PRO A 129 17.64 7.13 -11.50
C PRO A 129 18.90 6.45 -12.06
N GLU A 130 20.04 6.68 -11.44
CA GLU A 130 21.33 6.11 -11.85
C GLU A 130 21.49 4.66 -11.38
N ILE A 131 20.65 4.22 -10.42
CA ILE A 131 20.69 2.87 -9.88
C ILE A 131 19.49 2.08 -10.41
N PHE A 132 19.76 0.99 -11.13
CA PHE A 132 18.76 0.09 -11.71
C PHE A 132 17.60 0.78 -12.45
N GLY A 133 17.89 1.93 -13.13
CA GLY A 133 16.87 2.66 -13.89
C GLY A 133 15.74 3.23 -13.02
N GLY A 134 16.06 3.58 -11.78
CA GLY A 134 15.10 4.17 -10.83
C GLY A 134 14.19 3.13 -10.17
N GLU A 135 14.62 1.88 -10.04
CA GLU A 135 13.91 0.95 -9.15
C GLU A 135 14.12 1.35 -7.68
N PRO A 136 13.08 1.24 -6.83
CA PRO A 136 13.23 1.52 -5.41
C PRO A 136 14.22 0.57 -4.74
N ILE A 137 15.14 1.17 -4.00
CA ILE A 137 16.20 0.49 -3.27
C ILE A 137 16.14 0.84 -1.79
N LEU A 138 16.73 0.01 -0.98
CA LEU A 138 17.03 0.33 0.41
C LEU A 138 18.10 1.46 0.45
N LYS A 139 17.81 2.49 1.21
CA LYS A 139 18.64 3.70 1.29
C LYS A 139 20.08 3.37 1.72
N GLY A 140 21.04 3.91 1.00
CA GLY A 140 22.47 3.64 1.24
C GLY A 140 22.98 2.33 0.67
N THR A 141 22.15 1.58 -0.03
CA THR A 141 22.50 0.29 -0.62
C THR A 141 22.17 0.22 -2.11
N ARG A 142 22.48 -0.90 -2.74
CA ARG A 142 22.03 -1.27 -4.08
C ARG A 142 20.98 -2.39 -4.06
N ILE A 143 20.39 -2.68 -2.89
CA ILE A 143 19.40 -3.74 -2.74
C ILE A 143 18.04 -3.19 -3.16
N THR A 144 17.45 -3.77 -4.21
CA THR A 144 16.12 -3.36 -4.69
C THR A 144 15.02 -3.99 -3.84
N CYS A 145 13.87 -3.30 -3.71
CA CYS A 145 12.69 -3.89 -3.07
C CYS A 145 12.29 -5.23 -3.72
N ARG A 146 12.54 -5.37 -5.01
CA ARG A 146 12.24 -6.58 -5.76
C ARG A 146 13.19 -7.73 -5.42
N SER A 147 14.48 -7.45 -5.23
CA SER A 147 15.43 -8.50 -4.81
C SER A 147 15.10 -9.02 -3.41
N VAL A 148 14.66 -8.16 -2.49
CA VAL A 148 14.15 -8.57 -1.18
C VAL A 148 12.98 -9.54 -1.33
N LEU A 149 11.97 -9.18 -2.15
CA LEU A 149 10.84 -10.07 -2.40
C LEU A 149 11.29 -11.41 -3.01
N GLY A 150 12.22 -11.37 -3.97
CA GLY A 150 12.73 -12.58 -4.62
C GLY A 150 13.42 -13.53 -3.66
N ARG A 151 14.16 -13.03 -2.68
CA ARG A 151 14.81 -13.85 -1.63
C ARG A 151 13.76 -14.49 -0.72
N ILE A 152 12.76 -13.72 -0.25
CA ILE A 152 11.66 -14.25 0.56
C ILE A 152 10.83 -15.30 -0.20
N GLU A 153 10.54 -15.07 -1.48
CA GLU A 153 9.86 -16.07 -2.34
C GLU A 153 10.75 -17.30 -2.61
N GLY A 154 12.06 -17.15 -2.51
CA GLY A 154 13.04 -18.23 -2.58
C GLY A 154 13.15 -19.08 -1.30
N GLY A 155 12.47 -18.68 -0.22
CA GLY A 155 12.39 -19.41 1.04
C GLY A 155 13.23 -18.83 2.18
N GLU A 156 13.93 -17.69 1.94
CA GLU A 156 14.64 -16.99 3.00
C GLU A 156 13.68 -16.25 3.92
N THR A 157 14.07 -16.06 5.18
CA THR A 157 13.32 -15.28 6.18
C THR A 157 13.83 -13.85 6.26
N LEU A 158 13.06 -12.97 6.93
CA LEU A 158 13.51 -11.60 7.18
C LEU A 158 14.69 -11.56 8.16
N GLU A 159 14.72 -12.50 9.11
CA GLU A 159 15.80 -12.66 10.08
C GLU A 159 17.12 -13.01 9.37
N GLU A 160 17.10 -13.94 8.44
CA GLU A 160 18.27 -14.30 7.62
C GLU A 160 18.75 -13.12 6.78
N LEU A 161 17.83 -12.30 6.25
CA LEU A 161 18.20 -11.06 5.54
C LEU A 161 18.91 -10.06 6.46
N VAL A 162 18.47 -9.93 7.71
CA VAL A 162 19.14 -9.04 8.70
C VAL A 162 20.50 -9.60 9.11
N GLU A 163 20.65 -10.92 9.21
CA GLU A 163 21.95 -11.56 9.47
C GLU A 163 22.93 -11.31 8.34
N ASP A 164 22.48 -11.41 7.07
CA ASP A 164 23.32 -11.14 5.90
C ASP A 164 23.69 -9.65 5.74
N TYR A 165 22.82 -8.74 6.21
CA TYR A 165 23.00 -7.29 6.10
C TYR A 165 22.72 -6.59 7.43
N PRO A 166 23.61 -6.73 8.42
CA PRO A 166 23.39 -6.24 9.79
C PRO A 166 23.28 -4.70 9.90
N GLU A 167 23.69 -3.98 8.85
CA GLU A 167 23.53 -2.53 8.76
C GLU A 167 22.11 -2.09 8.34
N ILE A 168 21.25 -3.05 7.93
CA ILE A 168 19.89 -2.78 7.48
C ILE A 168 18.91 -3.28 8.53
N SER A 169 18.00 -2.40 8.96
CA SER A 169 17.01 -2.78 9.96
C SER A 169 15.92 -3.69 9.39
N MET A 170 15.32 -4.49 10.25
CA MET A 170 14.18 -5.36 9.92
C MET A 170 13.05 -4.56 9.26
N GLU A 171 12.73 -3.38 9.80
CA GLU A 171 11.66 -2.50 9.31
C GLU A 171 11.93 -2.02 7.89
N ALA A 172 13.20 -1.84 7.51
CA ALA A 172 13.56 -1.47 6.15
C ALA A 172 13.25 -2.60 5.16
N PHE A 173 13.54 -3.85 5.52
CA PHE A 173 13.18 -5.03 4.72
C PHE A 173 11.67 -5.22 4.65
N GLU A 174 10.94 -5.04 5.76
CA GLU A 174 9.48 -5.09 5.78
C GLU A 174 8.86 -4.05 4.84
N ALA A 175 9.34 -2.81 4.88
CA ALA A 175 8.87 -1.76 3.98
C ALA A 175 9.16 -2.09 2.51
N ALA A 176 10.34 -2.61 2.20
CA ALA A 176 10.70 -3.06 0.87
C ALA A 176 9.79 -4.19 0.38
N LEU A 177 9.49 -5.15 1.25
CA LEU A 177 8.61 -6.28 0.96
C LEU A 177 7.17 -5.83 0.67
N VAL A 178 6.61 -4.95 1.51
CA VAL A 178 5.27 -4.38 1.28
C VAL A 178 5.22 -3.63 -0.04
N TYR A 179 6.25 -2.82 -0.32
CA TYR A 179 6.34 -2.09 -1.59
C TYR A 179 6.39 -3.05 -2.78
N ALA A 180 7.25 -4.05 -2.75
CA ALA A 180 7.44 -4.99 -3.86
C ALA A 180 6.18 -5.83 -4.12
N LYS A 181 5.51 -6.32 -3.08
CA LYS A 181 4.23 -7.05 -3.17
C LYS A 181 3.12 -6.18 -3.77
N ALA A 182 3.07 -4.89 -3.43
CA ALA A 182 2.12 -3.96 -4.01
C ALA A 182 2.42 -3.63 -5.49
N HIS A 183 3.68 -3.74 -5.93
CA HIS A 183 4.13 -3.39 -7.27
C HIS A 183 4.76 -4.57 -8.02
N PRO A 184 4.00 -5.65 -8.29
CA PRO A 184 4.52 -6.78 -9.03
C PRO A 184 5.04 -6.33 -10.41
N PRO A 185 6.09 -6.99 -10.94
CA PRO A 185 6.66 -6.65 -12.24
C PRO A 185 5.57 -6.71 -13.32
N ARG A 186 5.61 -5.73 -14.23
CA ARG A 186 4.81 -5.78 -15.45
C ARG A 186 5.47 -6.77 -16.40
N GLY A 187 4.90 -7.93 -16.58
CA GLY A 187 5.42 -8.96 -17.47
C GLY A 187 4.54 -10.21 -17.43
N ARG A 188 4.80 -11.11 -18.36
CA ARG A 188 4.17 -12.43 -18.39
C ARG A 188 4.48 -13.12 -17.05
N PRO A 189 3.48 -13.70 -16.35
CA PRO A 189 3.73 -14.48 -15.14
C PRO A 189 4.78 -15.54 -15.45
N SER A 190 5.82 -15.63 -14.62
CA SER A 190 6.88 -16.64 -14.76
C SER A 190 6.41 -18.04 -14.34
N ALA A 191 5.12 -18.24 -14.15
CA ALA A 191 4.53 -19.52 -13.85
C ALA A 191 4.88 -20.52 -14.96
N GLY A 192 5.85 -21.38 -14.64
CA GLY A 192 6.22 -22.57 -15.39
C GLY A 192 6.41 -22.31 -16.89
N LYS A 193 7.63 -22.03 -17.31
CA LYS A 193 7.92 -22.04 -18.75
C LYS A 193 7.67 -23.45 -19.25
N PRO A 194 6.57 -23.75 -19.96
CA PRO A 194 6.22 -25.12 -20.35
C PRO A 194 7.24 -25.75 -21.34
N TRP A 195 8.12 -24.93 -21.97
CA TRP A 195 9.16 -25.37 -22.90
C TRP A 195 10.50 -25.76 -22.25
N ARG A 196 10.62 -25.64 -20.93
CA ARG A 196 11.77 -26.17 -20.19
C ARG A 196 11.44 -27.46 -19.47
N LYS A 197 10.59 -28.32 -20.04
CA LYS A 197 10.64 -29.73 -19.70
C LYS A 197 11.89 -30.31 -20.33
N ALA A 198 12.76 -30.81 -19.47
CA ALA A 198 14.03 -31.41 -19.77
C ALA A 198 14.00 -32.35 -20.98
N ALA A 199 15.01 -32.22 -21.82
CA ALA A 199 15.49 -33.32 -22.60
C ALA A 199 16.17 -34.32 -21.65
#